data_c9864e976b21ebd50341cef2ab77d039
#
_entry.id   c9864e976b21ebd50341cef2ab77d039
#
_cell.length_a   1.000
_cell.length_b   1.000
_cell.length_c   1.000
_cell.angle_alpha   90.00
_cell.angle_beta   90.00
_cell.angle_gamma   90.00
#
_symmetry.space_group_name_H-M   'P 1'
#
loop_
_entity.id
_entity.type
_entity.pdbx_description
1 polymer ?
#
loop_
_entity_poly.entity_id
_entity_poly.type
_entity_poly.pdbx_seq_one_letter_code
_entity_poly.pdbx_strand_id
1 'polypeptide(L)'
;MAVRELVLIDTCIWVPFFNRPQSQENHAVNLLLDDDRAALAGPILAEVLLGFRRDEHADWVASVLRGLHFLETSWDEWRAAARLGRQLMASGHALPLSDLVIAAVALERDLAVYTTDPDFDLMPSLKRHKP
;
A
#
# COMPACT_ATOMS: atom_id res chain seq x y z
N MET A 1 10.56 16.46 -18.97
CA MET A 1 9.27 15.98 -18.43
C MET A 1 9.48 15.49 -17.01
N ALA A 2 8.75 16.04 -16.06
CA ALA A 2 8.88 15.58 -14.68
C ALA A 2 8.32 14.16 -14.53
N VAL A 3 9.09 13.27 -13.89
CA VAL A 3 8.60 11.95 -13.53
C VAL A 3 7.69 12.13 -12.31
N ARG A 4 6.45 11.73 -12.43
CA ARG A 4 5.50 11.80 -11.31
C ARG A 4 5.79 10.69 -10.32
N GLU A 5 5.80 11.04 -9.05
CA GLU A 5 6.06 10.07 -7.99
C GLU A 5 4.90 9.09 -7.85
N LEU A 6 5.23 7.81 -7.70
CA LEU A 6 4.26 6.78 -7.42
C LEU A 6 3.77 6.90 -5.98
N VAL A 7 2.53 6.49 -5.77
CA VAL A 7 1.91 6.40 -4.44
C VAL A 7 1.52 4.95 -4.19
N LEU A 8 2.03 4.40 -3.09
CA LEU A 8 1.69 3.04 -2.68
C LEU A 8 0.37 3.09 -1.91
N ILE A 9 -0.67 2.46 -2.47
CA ILE A 9 -2.03 2.53 -1.94
C ILE A 9 -2.29 1.31 -1.07
N ASP A 10 -2.58 1.55 0.21
CA ASP A 10 -2.79 0.50 1.20
C ASP A 10 -4.14 -0.20 1.03
N THR A 11 -4.25 -1.41 1.59
CA THR A 11 -5.46 -2.24 1.55
C THR A 11 -6.69 -1.51 2.05
N CYS A 12 -6.56 -0.74 3.15
CA CYS A 12 -7.68 0.01 3.75
C CYS A 12 -8.26 1.08 2.83
N ILE A 13 -7.54 1.46 1.78
CA ILE A 13 -8.03 2.38 0.77
C ILE A 13 -8.66 1.62 -0.41
N TRP A 14 -8.07 0.48 -0.81
CA TRP A 14 -8.62 -0.31 -1.92
C TRP A 14 -9.99 -0.87 -1.61
N VAL A 15 -10.25 -1.28 -0.37
CA VAL A 15 -11.56 -1.84 0.04
C VAL A 15 -12.69 -0.85 -0.23
N PRO A 16 -12.69 0.40 0.30
CA PRO A 16 -13.75 1.36 -0.05
C PRO A 16 -13.72 1.79 -1.52
N PHE A 17 -12.55 1.76 -2.18
CA PHE A 17 -12.48 2.04 -3.61
C PHE A 17 -13.38 1.10 -4.39
N PHE A 18 -13.35 -0.20 -4.10
CA PHE A 18 -14.18 -1.19 -4.79
C PHE A 18 -15.62 -1.21 -4.29
N ASN A 19 -15.85 -0.96 -3.00
CA ASN A 19 -17.15 -1.16 -2.36
C ASN A 19 -18.00 0.11 -2.24
N ARG A 20 -17.39 1.28 -2.33
CA ARG A 20 -18.08 2.57 -2.12
C ARG A 20 -17.73 3.56 -3.23
N PRO A 21 -18.46 3.54 -4.36
CA PRO A 21 -18.13 4.38 -5.52
C PRO A 21 -18.20 5.89 -5.24
N GLN A 22 -18.92 6.32 -4.20
CA GLN A 22 -19.06 7.74 -3.85
C GLN A 22 -18.09 8.19 -2.77
N SER A 23 -17.20 7.30 -2.31
CA SER A 23 -16.29 7.60 -1.21
C SER A 23 -15.16 8.55 -1.64
N GLN A 24 -14.57 9.22 -0.63
CA GLN A 24 -13.36 10.03 -0.82
C GLN A 24 -12.22 9.17 -1.35
N GLU A 25 -12.10 7.94 -0.85
CA GLU A 25 -11.08 6.99 -1.28
C GLU A 25 -11.22 6.63 -2.76
N ASN A 26 -12.45 6.38 -3.21
CA ASN A 26 -12.70 6.09 -4.61
C ASN A 26 -12.27 7.27 -5.50
N HIS A 27 -12.64 8.49 -5.12
CA HIS A 27 -12.27 9.68 -5.86
C HIS A 27 -10.75 9.88 -5.89
N ALA A 28 -10.10 9.75 -4.73
CA ALA A 28 -8.65 9.96 -4.62
C ALA A 28 -7.86 8.92 -5.42
N VAL A 29 -8.27 7.65 -5.37
CA VAL A 29 -7.60 6.58 -6.13
C VAL A 29 -7.79 6.79 -7.63
N ASN A 30 -8.98 7.19 -8.07
CA ASN A 30 -9.21 7.46 -9.49
C ASN A 30 -8.30 8.57 -10.02
N LEU A 31 -8.03 9.61 -9.22
CA LEU A 31 -7.07 10.65 -9.60
C LEU A 31 -5.66 10.09 -9.77
N LEU A 32 -5.24 9.19 -8.87
CA LEU A 32 -3.93 8.54 -8.97
C LEU A 32 -3.85 7.61 -10.18
N LEU A 33 -4.92 6.89 -10.48
CA LEU A 33 -5.00 6.04 -11.67
C LEU A 33 -4.91 6.87 -12.96
N ASP A 34 -5.65 7.97 -13.03
CA ASP A 34 -5.64 8.86 -14.19
C ASP A 34 -4.25 9.46 -14.43
N ASP A 35 -3.50 9.71 -13.36
CA ASP A 35 -2.14 10.25 -13.43
C ASP A 35 -1.07 9.17 -13.61
N ASP A 36 -1.45 7.90 -13.68
CA ASP A 36 -0.53 6.75 -13.75
C ASP A 36 0.46 6.70 -12.58
N ARG A 37 -0.04 7.01 -11.36
CA ARG A 37 0.77 7.07 -10.15
C ARG A 37 0.44 6.00 -9.13
N ALA A 38 -0.52 5.13 -9.41
CA ALA A 38 -0.94 4.10 -8.45
C ALA A 38 0.04 2.93 -8.46
N ALA A 39 0.56 2.59 -7.29
CA ALA A 39 1.48 1.48 -7.09
C ALA A 39 0.92 0.44 -6.13
N LEU A 40 1.34 -0.79 -6.33
CA LEU A 40 0.89 -1.97 -5.60
C LEU A 40 2.10 -2.78 -5.16
N ALA A 41 2.08 -3.30 -3.95
CA ALA A 41 3.07 -4.24 -3.43
C ALA A 41 2.40 -5.58 -3.12
N GLY A 42 3.21 -6.65 -3.07
CA GLY A 42 2.70 -8.00 -2.87
C GLY A 42 1.80 -8.18 -1.66
N PRO A 43 2.16 -7.69 -0.47
CA PRO A 43 1.29 -7.81 0.70
C PRO A 43 -0.08 -7.17 0.51
N ILE A 44 -0.15 -6.03 -0.17
CA ILE A 44 -1.42 -5.34 -0.44
C ILE A 44 -2.27 -6.18 -1.40
N LEU A 45 -1.67 -6.67 -2.48
CA LEU A 45 -2.36 -7.52 -3.44
C LEU A 45 -2.99 -8.73 -2.73
N ALA A 46 -2.21 -9.42 -1.91
CA ALA A 46 -2.68 -10.60 -1.18
C ALA A 46 -3.81 -10.25 -0.23
N GLU A 47 -3.69 -9.17 0.54
CA GLU A 47 -4.72 -8.76 1.50
C GLU A 47 -6.02 -8.36 0.82
N VAL A 48 -5.93 -7.61 -0.28
CA VAL A 48 -7.13 -7.21 -1.04
C VAL A 48 -7.87 -8.45 -1.55
N LEU A 49 -7.14 -9.40 -2.15
CA LEU A 49 -7.75 -10.60 -2.72
C LEU A 49 -8.30 -11.55 -1.66
N LEU A 50 -7.66 -11.62 -0.48
CA LEU A 50 -8.15 -12.40 0.65
C LEU A 50 -9.54 -11.94 1.12
N GLY A 51 -9.90 -10.69 0.88
CA GLY A 51 -11.18 -10.15 1.31
C GLY A 51 -12.38 -10.63 0.50
N PHE A 52 -12.17 -11.33 -0.61
CA PHE A 52 -13.25 -11.82 -1.46
C PHE A 52 -13.57 -13.28 -1.15
N ARG A 53 -14.86 -13.59 -1.07
CA ARG A 53 -15.32 -14.97 -0.81
C ARG A 53 -15.35 -15.83 -2.06
N ARG A 54 -15.57 -15.19 -3.23
CA ARG A 54 -15.75 -15.88 -4.50
C ARG A 54 -14.54 -15.67 -5.39
N ASP A 55 -14.03 -16.77 -5.92
CA ASP A 55 -12.85 -16.72 -6.79
C ASP A 55 -13.06 -15.83 -8.02
N GLU A 56 -14.26 -15.81 -8.59
CA GLU A 56 -14.54 -14.99 -9.77
C GLU A 56 -14.37 -13.51 -9.46
N HIS A 57 -14.80 -13.06 -8.27
CA HIS A 57 -14.63 -11.66 -7.85
C HIS A 57 -13.17 -11.34 -7.60
N ALA A 58 -12.45 -12.23 -6.90
CA ALA A 58 -11.02 -12.05 -6.65
C ALA A 58 -10.24 -12.01 -7.96
N ASP A 59 -10.55 -12.89 -8.91
CA ASP A 59 -9.88 -12.95 -10.21
C ASP A 59 -10.12 -11.67 -11.01
N TRP A 60 -11.35 -11.15 -10.98
CA TRP A 60 -11.66 -9.90 -11.66
C TRP A 60 -10.88 -8.73 -11.08
N VAL A 61 -10.84 -8.62 -9.74
CA VAL A 61 -10.07 -7.58 -9.05
C VAL A 61 -8.58 -7.72 -9.37
N ALA A 62 -8.05 -8.95 -9.35
CA ALA A 62 -6.65 -9.19 -9.70
C ALA A 62 -6.33 -8.71 -11.11
N SER A 63 -7.25 -8.93 -12.07
CA SER A 63 -7.05 -8.47 -13.45
C SER A 63 -7.03 -6.94 -13.55
N VAL A 64 -7.84 -6.25 -12.75
CA VAL A 64 -7.83 -4.78 -12.68
C VAL A 64 -6.51 -4.29 -12.10
N LEU A 65 -6.07 -4.89 -10.98
CA LEU A 65 -4.85 -4.48 -10.28
C LEU A 65 -3.58 -4.78 -11.07
N ARG A 66 -3.63 -5.71 -12.03
CA ARG A 66 -2.48 -6.06 -12.84
C ARG A 66 -1.99 -4.90 -13.72
N GLY A 67 -2.84 -3.93 -13.99
CA GLY A 67 -2.48 -2.74 -14.75
C GLY A 67 -1.69 -1.69 -13.98
N LEU A 68 -1.53 -1.86 -12.66
CA LEU A 68 -0.81 -0.90 -11.83
C LEU A 68 0.70 -1.17 -11.85
N HIS A 69 1.45 -0.20 -11.28
CA HIS A 69 2.88 -0.37 -11.05
C HIS A 69 3.09 -1.35 -9.90
N PHE A 70 3.48 -2.58 -10.21
CA PHE A 70 3.73 -3.59 -9.20
C PHE A 70 5.18 -3.50 -8.72
N LEU A 71 5.36 -3.26 -7.42
CA LEU A 71 6.68 -3.09 -6.80
C LEU A 71 7.07 -4.38 -6.09
N GLU A 72 7.94 -5.17 -6.72
CA GLU A 72 8.45 -6.39 -6.10
C GLU A 72 9.38 -6.04 -4.95
N THR A 73 9.21 -6.73 -3.82
CA THR A 73 10.02 -6.50 -2.63
C THR A 73 11.40 -7.15 -2.79
N SER A 74 12.46 -6.34 -2.73
CA SER A 74 13.83 -6.81 -2.83
C SER A 74 14.33 -7.46 -1.53
N TRP A 75 15.47 -8.16 -1.63
CA TRP A 75 16.16 -8.70 -0.46
C TRP A 75 16.41 -7.60 0.59
N ASP A 76 16.92 -6.46 0.17
CA ASP A 76 17.23 -5.35 1.08
C ASP A 76 15.98 -4.77 1.73
N GLU A 77 14.88 -4.71 0.99
CA GLU A 77 13.61 -4.25 1.53
C GLU A 77 13.05 -5.23 2.57
N TRP A 78 13.18 -6.54 2.34
CA TRP A 78 12.83 -7.53 3.36
C TRP A 78 13.65 -7.36 4.64
N ARG A 79 14.95 -7.14 4.49
CA ARG A 79 15.82 -6.87 5.66
C ARG A 79 15.42 -5.59 6.37
N ALA A 80 15.10 -4.53 5.62
CA ALA A 80 14.66 -3.25 6.18
C ALA A 80 13.35 -3.40 6.95
N ALA A 81 12.41 -4.22 6.47
CA ALA A 81 11.17 -4.50 7.18
C ALA A 81 11.44 -5.16 8.53
N ALA A 82 12.34 -6.15 8.57
CA ALA A 82 12.71 -6.82 9.82
C ALA A 82 13.37 -5.85 10.81
N ARG A 83 14.25 -4.99 10.31
CA ARG A 83 14.94 -3.99 11.14
C ARG A 83 13.94 -2.99 11.73
N LEU A 84 13.03 -2.50 10.91
CA LEU A 84 11.98 -1.59 11.34
C LEU A 84 11.11 -2.25 12.41
N GLY A 85 10.74 -3.51 12.21
CA GLY A 85 9.96 -4.27 13.19
C GLY A 85 10.67 -4.41 14.53
N ARG A 86 11.97 -4.69 14.52
CA ARG A 86 12.76 -4.77 15.76
C ARG A 86 12.82 -3.43 16.47
N GLN A 87 13.01 -2.34 15.74
CA GLN A 87 13.04 -0.99 16.33
C GLN A 87 11.71 -0.63 16.98
N LEU A 88 10.59 -0.96 16.33
CA LEU A 88 9.27 -0.68 16.88
C LEU A 88 8.97 -1.55 18.09
N MET A 89 9.36 -2.83 18.07
CA MET A 89 9.21 -3.72 19.24
C MET A 89 10.00 -3.20 20.43
N ALA A 90 11.19 -2.65 20.23
CA ALA A 90 11.99 -2.05 21.29
C ALA A 90 11.28 -0.84 21.94
N SER A 91 10.38 -0.19 21.21
CA SER A 91 9.55 0.92 21.69
C SER A 91 8.16 0.46 22.17
N GLY A 92 7.93 -0.85 22.25
CA GLY A 92 6.68 -1.41 22.75
C GLY A 92 5.58 -1.62 21.69
N HIS A 93 5.93 -1.58 20.40
CA HIS A 93 4.94 -1.69 19.32
C HIS A 93 5.23 -2.87 18.41
N ALA A 94 4.29 -3.81 18.32
CA ALA A 94 4.37 -4.95 17.42
C ALA A 94 3.38 -4.72 16.25
N LEU A 95 3.91 -4.54 15.03
CA LEU A 95 3.09 -4.36 13.85
C LEU A 95 3.04 -5.64 13.02
N PRO A 96 1.96 -5.86 12.26
CA PRO A 96 1.90 -6.96 11.30
C PRO A 96 3.04 -6.88 10.28
N LEU A 97 3.51 -8.04 9.84
CA LEU A 97 4.59 -8.12 8.85
C LEU A 97 4.23 -7.36 7.55
N SER A 98 2.98 -7.45 7.11
CA SER A 98 2.54 -6.74 5.91
C SER A 98 2.75 -5.23 6.02
N ASP A 99 2.41 -4.63 7.16
CA ASP A 99 2.61 -3.19 7.38
C ASP A 99 4.09 -2.82 7.36
N LEU A 100 4.94 -3.68 7.95
CA LEU A 100 6.38 -3.47 7.96
C LEU A 100 6.97 -3.52 6.55
N VAL A 101 6.50 -4.45 5.73
CA VAL A 101 6.97 -4.58 4.34
C VAL A 101 6.52 -3.38 3.51
N ILE A 102 5.26 -2.96 3.64
CA ILE A 102 4.74 -1.79 2.94
C ILE A 102 5.57 -0.55 3.30
N ALA A 103 5.81 -0.34 4.59
CA ALA A 103 6.61 0.80 5.06
C ALA A 103 8.05 0.72 4.55
N ALA A 104 8.68 -0.45 4.60
CA ALA A 104 10.05 -0.62 4.13
C ALA A 104 10.19 -0.32 2.64
N VAL A 105 9.27 -0.82 1.81
CA VAL A 105 9.28 -0.55 0.37
C VAL A 105 9.13 0.95 0.10
N ALA A 106 8.20 1.60 0.79
CA ALA A 106 7.98 3.04 0.61
C ALA A 106 9.18 3.86 1.07
N LEU A 107 9.77 3.53 2.22
CA LEU A 107 10.93 4.25 2.76
C LEU A 107 12.16 4.08 1.88
N GLU A 108 12.45 2.86 1.44
CA GLU A 108 13.64 2.58 0.62
C GLU A 108 13.54 3.23 -0.77
N ARG A 109 12.34 3.37 -1.29
CA ARG A 109 12.10 3.96 -2.62
C ARG A 109 11.67 5.43 -2.56
N ASP A 110 11.57 5.99 -1.36
CA ASP A 110 11.14 7.37 -1.12
C ASP A 110 9.76 7.67 -1.72
N LEU A 111 8.83 6.75 -1.51
CA LEU A 111 7.46 6.87 -2.01
C LEU A 111 6.50 7.23 -0.88
N ALA A 112 5.43 7.96 -1.22
CA ALA A 112 4.34 8.19 -0.29
C ALA A 112 3.42 6.97 -0.21
N VAL A 113 2.82 6.78 0.96
CA VAL A 113 1.79 5.77 1.20
C VAL A 113 0.45 6.46 1.38
N TYR A 114 -0.58 6.00 0.69
CA TYR A 114 -1.95 6.41 0.94
C TYR A 114 -2.60 5.38 1.84
N THR A 115 -2.85 5.75 3.09
CA THR A 115 -3.42 4.89 4.11
C THR A 115 -4.17 5.71 5.16
N THR A 116 -5.15 5.09 5.79
CA THR A 116 -5.84 5.63 6.97
C THR A 116 -5.53 4.81 8.23
N ASP A 117 -4.66 3.79 8.12
CA ASP A 117 -4.28 2.96 9.25
C ASP A 117 -3.37 3.73 10.20
N PRO A 118 -3.77 3.91 11.48
CA PRO A 118 -2.97 4.66 12.44
C PRO A 118 -1.63 4.00 12.79
N ASP A 119 -1.43 2.72 12.49
CA ASP A 119 -0.15 2.05 12.70
C ASP A 119 0.99 2.77 11.98
N PHE A 120 0.72 3.36 10.82
CA PHE A 120 1.73 4.10 10.05
C PHE A 120 2.14 5.42 10.69
N ASP A 121 1.38 5.93 11.65
CA ASP A 121 1.76 7.11 12.42
C ASP A 121 2.97 6.85 13.33
N LEU A 122 3.27 5.59 13.60
CA LEU A 122 4.46 5.19 14.37
C LEU A 122 5.76 5.35 13.60
N MET A 123 5.67 5.69 12.31
CA MET A 123 6.81 5.83 11.40
C MET A 123 6.84 7.24 10.82
N PRO A 124 7.31 8.25 11.59
CA PRO A 124 7.19 9.66 11.18
C PRO A 124 7.99 10.04 9.93
N SER A 125 9.04 9.27 9.60
CA SER A 125 9.81 9.52 8.38
C SER A 125 9.12 9.02 7.11
N LEU A 126 8.02 8.27 7.24
CA LEU A 126 7.25 7.78 6.11
C LEU A 126 6.41 8.91 5.52
N LYS A 127 6.55 9.13 4.21
CA LYS A 127 5.71 10.11 3.50
C LYS A 127 4.28 9.60 3.42
N ARG A 128 3.33 10.49 3.60
CA ARG A 128 1.90 10.17 3.50
C ARG A 128 1.28 10.95 2.35
N HIS A 129 0.55 10.24 1.50
CA HIS A 129 -0.25 10.89 0.47
C HIS A 129 -1.53 11.45 1.12
N LYS A 130 -1.79 12.74 0.92
CA LYS A 130 -2.99 13.42 1.43
C LYS A 130 -3.81 13.88 0.24
N PRO A 131 -4.94 13.24 0.00
CA PRO A 131 -5.82 13.64 -1.10
C PRO A 131 -6.51 14.96 -0.85
#